data_1a58fcfd2321c1a1be052d1ba1c5b509
#
_entry.id   1a58fcfd2321c1a1be052d1ba1c5b509
#
_cell.length_a   1.000
_cell.length_b   1.000
_cell.length_c   1.000
_cell.angle_alpha   90.00
_cell.angle_beta   90.00
_cell.angle_gamma   90.00
#
_symmetry.space_group_name_H-M   'P 1'
#
loop_
_entity.id
_entity.type
_entity.pdbx_description
1 polymer ?
#
loop_
_entity_poly.entity_id
_entity_poly.type
_entity_poly.pdbx_seq_one_letter_code
_entity_poly.pdbx_strand_id
1 'polypeptide(L)'
;TNDPYLSGELGNYKHGTLFRHDIVFVSITDGSHTADLFTGEGEDFLSAFASAMNSAEKYVSDNDIVPLWVKVDCVNSCKICTRAEFEEEIRSSREFFFKKGVSFDTGFETALLEAQLNCCGLINYKNGTLDDNKIRDFLSSRTTLESIPDNVLSFTTVGYICDENKKLYKLYPDEENYGRRIVSELTKDDIKQVIETSSVYLANAVKDNGQFDYGVNPVNDFHFVTYNILRHSGTIWSLIMQYDTTKDEKLVPKIESTIDFLMQSIEYSDSDHAYLVERKSDE
;
A
#
# COMPACT_ATOMS: atom_id res chain seq x y z
N THR A 1 -17.01 -7.91 20.67
CA THR A 1 -16.04 -6.81 20.83
C THR A 1 -16.80 -5.52 21.05
N ASN A 2 -16.58 -4.86 22.21
CA ASN A 2 -17.22 -3.59 22.57
C ASN A 2 -16.49 -2.39 21.97
N ASP A 3 -16.04 -2.47 20.73
CA ASP A 3 -15.46 -1.32 20.05
C ASP A 3 -16.62 -0.44 19.55
N PRO A 4 -16.72 0.85 19.98
CA PRO A 4 -17.78 1.75 19.56
C PRO A 4 -17.88 1.95 18.05
N TYR A 5 -16.78 1.71 17.32
CA TYR A 5 -16.76 1.71 15.85
C TYR A 5 -17.38 0.44 15.23
N LEU A 6 -17.46 -0.67 15.97
CA LEU A 6 -18.12 -1.91 15.53
C LEU A 6 -19.56 -2.04 16.07
N SER A 7 -19.96 -1.22 17.06
CA SER A 7 -21.23 -1.32 17.77
C SER A 7 -22.32 -0.33 17.29
N GLY A 8 -22.35 0.02 16.00
CA GLY A 8 -23.49 0.76 15.45
C GLY A 8 -23.38 2.28 15.41
N GLU A 9 -22.30 2.89 15.91
CA GLU A 9 -22.06 4.32 15.70
C GLU A 9 -21.64 4.65 14.25
N LEU A 10 -21.11 3.69 13.51
CA LEU A 10 -20.81 3.82 12.08
C LEU A 10 -22.07 4.04 11.22
N GLY A 11 -23.22 3.50 11.62
CA GLY A 11 -24.49 3.72 10.93
C GLY A 11 -25.05 5.15 11.06
N ASN A 12 -24.56 5.95 12.00
CA ASN A 12 -25.06 7.30 12.27
C ASN A 12 -24.28 8.42 11.55
N TYR A 13 -23.14 8.11 10.92
CA TYR A 13 -22.37 9.10 10.14
C TYR A 13 -22.82 9.22 8.68
N LYS A 14 -24.02 8.74 8.36
CA LYS A 14 -24.62 8.96 7.04
C LYS A 14 -25.01 10.43 6.89
N HIS A 15 -24.10 11.21 6.39
CA HIS A 15 -24.42 12.58 5.96
C HIS A 15 -25.33 12.55 4.74
N GLY A 16 -26.63 12.77 5.02
CA GLY A 16 -27.66 12.96 4.00
C GLY A 16 -28.20 11.69 3.42
N THR A 17 -29.47 11.55 3.49
CA THR A 17 -30.51 10.66 2.92
C THR A 17 -30.20 9.78 1.69
N LEU A 18 -28.96 9.67 1.20
CA LEU A 18 -28.61 8.97 -0.05
C LEU A 18 -28.31 7.48 0.13
N PHE A 19 -27.80 7.07 1.27
CA PHE A 19 -27.46 5.66 1.49
C PHE A 19 -28.22 5.09 2.69
N ARG A 20 -29.09 4.10 2.42
CA ARG A 20 -29.82 3.35 3.45
C ARG A 20 -29.03 2.14 3.95
N HIS A 21 -27.89 1.85 3.32
CA HIS A 21 -27.15 0.62 3.50
C HIS A 21 -25.71 0.90 3.91
N ASP A 22 -25.15 0.00 4.69
CA ASP A 22 -23.74 -0.01 5.02
C ASP A 22 -22.95 -0.65 3.89
N ILE A 23 -21.76 -0.10 3.61
CA ILE A 23 -20.84 -0.60 2.59
C ILE A 23 -19.54 -1.03 3.29
N VAL A 24 -19.15 -2.26 3.03
CA VAL A 24 -17.93 -2.86 3.55
C VAL A 24 -17.09 -3.40 2.39
N PHE A 25 -15.82 -3.11 2.42
CA PHE A 25 -14.85 -3.70 1.52
C PHE A 25 -13.99 -4.72 2.27
N VAL A 26 -13.76 -5.87 1.67
CA VAL A 26 -12.81 -6.87 2.13
C VAL A 26 -11.72 -7.02 1.08
N SER A 27 -10.47 -6.76 1.47
CA SER A 27 -9.30 -6.95 0.62
C SER A 27 -8.50 -8.15 1.10
N ILE A 28 -8.15 -9.05 0.21
CA ILE A 28 -7.41 -10.29 0.53
C ILE A 28 -6.18 -10.38 -0.35
N THR A 29 -5.05 -10.77 0.22
CA THR A 29 -3.83 -11.10 -0.54
C THR A 29 -3.11 -12.29 0.09
N ASP A 30 -2.45 -13.06 -0.76
CA ASP A 30 -1.49 -14.12 -0.40
C ASP A 30 -0.05 -13.58 -0.26
N GLY A 31 0.14 -12.27 -0.48
CA GLY A 31 1.43 -11.59 -0.43
C GLY A 31 2.20 -11.61 -1.76
N SER A 32 1.74 -12.33 -2.78
CA SER A 32 2.40 -12.41 -4.09
C SER A 32 1.80 -11.45 -5.12
N HIS A 33 0.57 -11.00 -4.90
CA HIS A 33 -0.18 -10.13 -5.81
C HIS A 33 -0.81 -8.96 -5.06
N THR A 34 -1.22 -7.93 -5.82
CA THR A 34 -2.10 -6.87 -5.32
C THR A 34 -3.39 -7.48 -4.79
N ALA A 35 -3.84 -7.01 -3.63
CA ALA A 35 -5.02 -7.56 -2.97
C ALA A 35 -6.28 -7.49 -3.85
N ASP A 36 -7.02 -8.59 -3.87
CA ASP A 36 -8.36 -8.64 -4.46
C ASP A 36 -9.36 -7.97 -3.53
N LEU A 37 -10.30 -7.22 -4.12
CA LEU A 37 -11.27 -6.40 -3.41
C LEU A 37 -12.69 -6.95 -3.61
N PHE A 38 -13.41 -7.15 -2.51
CA PHE A 38 -14.79 -7.61 -2.49
C PHE A 38 -15.66 -6.56 -1.78
N THR A 39 -16.73 -6.14 -2.44
CA THR A 39 -17.68 -5.17 -1.91
C THR A 39 -18.89 -5.91 -1.35
N GLY A 40 -19.33 -5.50 -0.18
CA GLY A 40 -20.57 -5.96 0.42
C GLY A 40 -21.46 -4.79 0.79
N GLU A 41 -22.75 -4.93 0.52
CA GLU A 41 -23.82 -4.01 0.89
C GLU A 41 -24.80 -4.71 1.82
N GLY A 42 -25.34 -4.00 2.82
CA GLY A 42 -26.29 -4.53 3.76
C GLY A 42 -27.02 -3.45 4.56
N GLU A 43 -28.15 -3.81 5.17
CA GLU A 43 -28.92 -2.88 6.02
C GLU A 43 -28.15 -2.42 7.25
N ASP A 44 -27.15 -3.21 7.67
CA ASP A 44 -26.24 -2.95 8.76
C ASP A 44 -24.83 -3.47 8.44
N PHE A 45 -23.87 -3.12 9.29
CA PHE A 45 -22.48 -3.55 9.15
C PHE A 45 -22.34 -5.09 9.06
N LEU A 46 -23.07 -5.85 9.86
CA LEU A 46 -22.90 -7.30 9.89
C LEU A 46 -23.38 -7.95 8.59
N SER A 47 -24.48 -7.49 8.03
CA SER A 47 -25.01 -7.99 6.75
C SER A 47 -24.10 -7.57 5.59
N ALA A 48 -23.61 -6.34 5.57
CA ALA A 48 -22.64 -5.87 4.56
C ALA A 48 -21.32 -6.65 4.65
N PHE A 49 -20.79 -6.83 5.85
CA PHE A 49 -19.59 -7.63 6.08
C PHE A 49 -19.75 -9.08 5.64
N ALA A 50 -20.88 -9.71 6.01
CA ALA A 50 -21.17 -11.09 5.60
C ALA A 50 -21.26 -11.21 4.06
N SER A 51 -21.87 -10.24 3.39
CA SER A 51 -21.95 -10.18 1.94
C SER A 51 -20.55 -10.13 1.29
N ALA A 52 -19.68 -9.23 1.75
CA ALA A 52 -18.30 -9.12 1.25
C ALA A 52 -17.48 -10.39 1.54
N MET A 53 -17.59 -10.93 2.77
CA MET A 53 -16.87 -12.14 3.17
C MET A 53 -17.29 -13.37 2.38
N ASN A 54 -18.59 -13.58 2.13
CA ASN A 54 -19.06 -14.71 1.31
C ASN A 54 -18.45 -14.66 -0.11
N SER A 55 -18.38 -13.47 -0.70
CA SER A 55 -17.75 -13.29 -2.01
C SER A 55 -16.25 -13.58 -1.97
N ALA A 56 -15.57 -13.10 -0.93
CA ALA A 56 -14.15 -13.33 -0.71
C ALA A 56 -13.83 -14.81 -0.45
N GLU A 57 -14.58 -15.49 0.41
CA GLU A 57 -14.42 -16.91 0.72
C GLU A 57 -14.63 -17.79 -0.52
N LYS A 58 -15.64 -17.45 -1.33
CA LYS A 58 -15.85 -18.13 -2.60
C LYS A 58 -14.66 -17.98 -3.54
N TYR A 59 -14.15 -16.76 -3.70
CA TYR A 59 -13.00 -16.48 -4.55
C TYR A 59 -11.74 -17.23 -4.08
N VAL A 60 -11.47 -17.21 -2.79
CA VAL A 60 -10.36 -17.94 -2.14
C VAL A 60 -10.46 -19.43 -2.43
N SER A 61 -11.66 -20.01 -2.29
CA SER A 61 -11.92 -21.44 -2.55
C SER A 61 -11.78 -21.78 -4.04
N ASP A 62 -12.33 -20.94 -4.92
CA ASP A 62 -12.33 -21.20 -6.37
C ASP A 62 -10.92 -21.08 -7.00
N ASN A 63 -10.02 -20.32 -6.37
CA ASN A 63 -8.67 -20.06 -6.87
C ASN A 63 -7.56 -20.70 -6.03
N ASP A 64 -7.89 -21.51 -5.02
CA ASP A 64 -6.93 -22.18 -4.11
C ASP A 64 -5.93 -21.21 -3.45
N ILE A 65 -6.41 -20.02 -3.05
CA ILE A 65 -5.61 -18.97 -2.44
C ILE A 65 -5.48 -19.25 -0.94
N VAL A 66 -4.28 -19.08 -0.40
CA VAL A 66 -4.03 -19.07 1.05
C VAL A 66 -3.89 -17.63 1.51
N PRO A 67 -4.91 -17.02 2.14
CA PRO A 67 -4.85 -15.65 2.57
C PRO A 67 -3.74 -15.42 3.59
N LEU A 68 -2.85 -14.45 3.30
CA LEU A 68 -1.80 -14.00 4.19
C LEU A 68 -2.28 -12.79 5.00
N TRP A 69 -2.86 -11.81 4.33
CA TRP A 69 -3.43 -10.61 4.94
C TRP A 69 -4.86 -10.39 4.47
N VAL A 70 -5.68 -9.96 5.41
CA VAL A 70 -7.07 -9.56 5.16
C VAL A 70 -7.30 -8.17 5.74
N LYS A 71 -7.75 -7.23 4.91
CA LYS A 71 -8.14 -5.88 5.35
C LYS A 71 -9.64 -5.72 5.20
N VAL A 72 -10.28 -5.11 6.19
CA VAL A 72 -11.71 -4.76 6.17
C VAL A 72 -11.81 -3.25 6.29
N ASP A 73 -12.46 -2.62 5.32
CA ASP A 73 -12.71 -1.18 5.27
C ASP A 73 -14.23 -0.92 5.29
N CYS A 74 -14.68 -0.14 6.26
CA CYS A 74 -16.08 0.26 6.37
C CYS A 74 -16.20 1.70 5.88
N VAL A 75 -17.14 2.00 4.99
CA VAL A 75 -17.41 3.37 4.56
C VAL A 75 -17.87 4.18 5.75
N ASN A 76 -17.10 5.21 6.10
CA ASN A 76 -17.35 6.10 7.23
C ASN A 76 -18.12 7.35 6.81
N SER A 77 -17.73 7.96 5.69
CA SER A 77 -18.43 9.11 5.11
C SER A 77 -18.47 8.97 3.59
N CYS A 78 -19.54 9.50 3.00
CA CYS A 78 -19.70 9.51 1.57
C CYS A 78 -20.44 10.79 1.14
N LYS A 79 -19.99 11.40 0.05
CA LYS A 79 -20.67 12.55 -0.58
C LYS A 79 -20.66 12.42 -2.09
N ILE A 80 -21.72 12.89 -2.74
CA ILE A 80 -21.70 13.14 -4.17
C ILE A 80 -20.99 14.48 -4.41
N CYS A 81 -20.05 14.50 -5.35
CA CYS A 81 -19.43 15.71 -5.83
C CYS A 81 -19.18 15.58 -7.34
N THR A 82 -18.92 16.70 -8.00
CA THR A 82 -18.45 16.64 -9.39
C THR A 82 -17.03 16.07 -9.44
N ARG A 83 -16.69 15.42 -10.54
CA ARG A 83 -15.33 15.00 -10.80
C ARG A 83 -14.31 16.13 -10.65
N ALA A 84 -14.66 17.32 -11.14
CA ALA A 84 -13.81 18.51 -11.04
C ALA A 84 -13.52 18.90 -9.58
N GLU A 85 -14.53 18.85 -8.70
CA GLU A 85 -14.36 19.08 -7.26
C GLU A 85 -13.49 18.01 -6.61
N PHE A 86 -13.68 16.73 -6.96
CA PHE A 86 -12.84 15.64 -6.46
C PHE A 86 -11.38 15.81 -6.89
N GLU A 87 -11.13 16.15 -8.16
CA GLU A 87 -9.79 16.40 -8.67
C GLU A 87 -9.16 17.67 -8.08
N GLU A 88 -9.96 18.67 -7.71
CA GLU A 88 -9.47 19.84 -6.96
C GLU A 88 -9.02 19.45 -5.53
N GLU A 89 -9.74 18.55 -4.88
CA GLU A 89 -9.29 18.00 -3.60
C GLU A 89 -7.95 17.26 -3.72
N ILE A 90 -7.74 16.51 -4.80
CA ILE A 90 -6.44 15.86 -5.07
C ILE A 90 -5.33 16.92 -5.24
N ARG A 91 -5.58 17.97 -6.03
CA ARG A 91 -4.62 19.07 -6.29
C ARG A 91 -4.27 19.86 -5.04
N SER A 92 -5.27 20.11 -4.20
CA SER A 92 -5.11 20.88 -2.96
C SER A 92 -4.48 20.05 -1.83
N SER A 93 -4.54 18.72 -1.93
CA SER A 93 -3.84 17.84 -1.00
C SER A 93 -2.33 18.02 -1.17
N ARG A 94 -1.66 18.54 -0.15
CA ARG A 94 -0.20 18.71 -0.13
C ARG A 94 0.53 17.41 0.19
N GLU A 95 -0.20 16.32 0.32
CA GLU A 95 0.32 15.02 0.72
C GLU A 95 0.60 14.16 -0.50
N PHE A 96 1.61 13.30 -0.40
CA PHE A 96 1.94 12.31 -1.43
C PHE A 96 0.95 11.14 -1.49
N PHE A 97 -0.02 11.10 -0.59
CA PHE A 97 -1.02 10.04 -0.50
C PHE A 97 -2.39 10.66 -0.28
N PHE A 98 -3.25 10.56 -1.28
CA PHE A 98 -4.62 11.05 -1.20
C PHE A 98 -5.49 10.06 -0.43
N LYS A 99 -6.22 10.51 0.59
CA LYS A 99 -6.82 9.67 1.63
C LYS A 99 -8.31 9.35 1.42
N LYS A 100 -8.86 9.62 0.26
CA LYS A 100 -10.25 9.31 -0.06
C LYS A 100 -10.33 8.29 -1.18
N GLY A 101 -11.35 7.42 -1.09
CA GLY A 101 -11.78 6.59 -2.19
C GLY A 101 -12.76 7.32 -3.10
N VAL A 102 -13.03 6.74 -4.25
CA VAL A 102 -14.02 7.21 -5.22
C VAL A 102 -14.82 6.03 -5.75
N SER A 103 -16.11 6.22 -5.95
CA SER A 103 -16.93 5.30 -6.74
C SER A 103 -17.63 6.05 -7.87
N PHE A 104 -17.80 5.37 -9.00
CA PHE A 104 -18.45 5.90 -10.20
C PHE A 104 -19.91 5.42 -10.33
N ASP A 105 -20.39 4.69 -9.34
CA ASP A 105 -21.78 4.24 -9.20
C ASP A 105 -22.21 4.28 -7.73
N THR A 106 -23.53 4.21 -7.51
CA THR A 106 -24.13 4.26 -6.18
C THR A 106 -24.11 2.93 -5.44
N GLY A 107 -23.85 1.82 -6.13
CA GLY A 107 -23.71 0.48 -5.57
C GLY A 107 -22.29 0.12 -5.16
N PHE A 108 -21.33 1.04 -5.38
CA PHE A 108 -19.90 0.83 -5.10
C PHE A 108 -19.26 -0.35 -5.87
N GLU A 109 -19.86 -0.79 -6.97
CA GLU A 109 -19.27 -1.83 -7.83
C GLU A 109 -17.99 -1.34 -8.51
N THR A 110 -17.93 -0.04 -8.84
CA THR A 110 -16.79 0.64 -9.44
C THR A 110 -15.90 1.35 -8.42
N ALA A 111 -16.05 1.04 -7.14
CA ALA A 111 -15.30 1.71 -6.08
C ALA A 111 -13.80 1.43 -6.17
N LEU A 112 -13.04 2.49 -5.94
CA LEU A 112 -11.59 2.48 -5.80
C LEU A 112 -11.24 3.02 -4.42
N LEU A 113 -10.58 2.20 -3.61
CA LEU A 113 -10.05 2.63 -2.33
C LEU A 113 -8.88 3.61 -2.52
N GLU A 114 -8.59 4.38 -1.50
CA GLU A 114 -7.45 5.30 -1.49
C GLU A 114 -6.12 4.61 -1.84
N ALA A 115 -5.92 3.39 -1.34
CA ALA A 115 -4.72 2.60 -1.63
C ALA A 115 -4.61 2.29 -3.13
N GLN A 116 -5.71 1.92 -3.79
CA GLN A 116 -5.73 1.63 -5.22
C GLN A 116 -5.46 2.89 -6.04
N LEU A 117 -6.09 4.01 -5.67
CA LEU A 117 -5.87 5.30 -6.35
C LEU A 117 -4.40 5.71 -6.33
N ASN A 118 -3.74 5.59 -5.19
CA ASN A 118 -2.34 6.02 -5.01
C ASN A 118 -1.34 4.97 -5.53
N CYS A 119 -1.45 3.73 -5.06
CA CYS A 119 -0.45 2.71 -5.32
C CYS A 119 -0.53 2.14 -6.74
N CYS A 120 -1.74 2.11 -7.34
CA CYS A 120 -1.91 1.64 -8.72
C CYS A 120 -1.73 2.75 -9.77
N GLY A 121 -1.31 3.95 -9.35
CA GLY A 121 -1.01 5.06 -10.24
C GLY A 121 -2.24 5.57 -11.01
N LEU A 122 -3.44 5.44 -10.40
CA LEU A 122 -4.70 5.87 -11.01
C LEU A 122 -4.92 7.39 -10.91
N ILE A 123 -4.12 8.05 -10.06
CA ILE A 123 -4.01 9.51 -9.99
C ILE A 123 -2.78 9.95 -10.77
N ASN A 124 -2.97 10.91 -11.66
CA ASN A 124 -1.86 11.65 -12.27
C ASN A 124 -1.48 12.82 -11.36
N TYR A 125 -0.48 12.62 -10.51
CA TYR A 125 -0.04 13.64 -9.55
C TYR A 125 0.62 14.87 -10.17
N LYS A 126 0.97 14.85 -11.46
CA LYS A 126 1.52 16.04 -12.14
C LYS A 126 0.47 17.14 -12.32
N ASN A 127 -0.76 16.75 -12.54
CA ASN A 127 -1.89 17.66 -12.76
C ASN A 127 -3.05 17.46 -11.79
N GLY A 128 -2.97 16.47 -10.89
CA GLY A 128 -4.00 16.19 -9.89
C GLY A 128 -5.30 15.67 -10.48
N THR A 129 -5.23 14.89 -11.56
CA THR A 129 -6.41 14.33 -12.21
C THR A 129 -6.47 12.82 -12.11
N LEU A 130 -7.65 12.25 -12.26
CA LEU A 130 -7.84 10.82 -12.47
C LEU A 130 -7.38 10.43 -13.89
N ASP A 131 -6.75 9.26 -14.01
CA ASP A 131 -6.35 8.67 -15.30
C ASP A 131 -7.44 7.71 -15.80
N ASP A 132 -8.31 8.20 -16.67
CA ASP A 132 -9.50 7.47 -17.16
C ASP A 132 -9.14 6.13 -17.80
N ASN A 133 -8.05 6.06 -18.53
CA ASN A 133 -7.65 4.84 -19.22
C ASN A 133 -7.19 3.79 -18.20
N LYS A 134 -6.32 4.18 -17.30
CA LYS A 134 -5.84 3.26 -16.25
C LYS A 134 -6.95 2.80 -15.32
N ILE A 135 -7.89 3.69 -14.97
CA ILE A 135 -9.04 3.33 -14.14
C ILE A 135 -9.91 2.29 -14.84
N ARG A 136 -10.24 2.49 -16.11
CA ARG A 136 -11.03 1.51 -16.88
C ARG A 136 -10.30 0.17 -17.02
N ASP A 137 -9.02 0.20 -17.32
CA ASP A 137 -8.19 -1.00 -17.40
C ASP A 137 -8.14 -1.72 -16.04
N PHE A 138 -7.93 -1.00 -14.96
CA PHE A 138 -7.90 -1.55 -13.61
C PHE A 138 -9.24 -2.20 -13.20
N LEU A 139 -10.36 -1.55 -13.53
CA LEU A 139 -11.70 -2.06 -13.21
C LEU A 139 -12.14 -3.19 -14.15
N SER A 140 -11.52 -3.38 -15.29
CA SER A 140 -11.97 -4.31 -16.35
C SER A 140 -12.08 -5.77 -15.89
N SER A 141 -11.33 -6.17 -14.87
CA SER A 141 -11.41 -7.52 -14.27
C SER A 141 -12.63 -7.72 -13.37
N ARG A 142 -13.27 -6.61 -12.91
CA ARG A 142 -14.41 -6.66 -11.97
C ARG A 142 -15.71 -6.22 -12.62
N THR A 143 -15.66 -5.17 -13.43
CA THR A 143 -16.83 -4.56 -14.03
C THR A 143 -16.46 -3.78 -15.28
N THR A 144 -17.47 -3.42 -16.09
CA THR A 144 -17.25 -2.60 -17.29
C THR A 144 -17.65 -1.15 -16.99
N LEU A 145 -16.68 -0.24 -17.09
CA LEU A 145 -16.90 1.20 -16.99
C LEU A 145 -16.66 1.84 -18.37
N GLU A 146 -17.71 2.22 -19.08
CA GLU A 146 -17.60 2.80 -20.42
C GLU A 146 -16.92 4.19 -20.38
N SER A 147 -17.32 5.03 -19.41
CA SER A 147 -16.75 6.35 -19.19
C SER A 147 -16.84 6.73 -17.72
N ILE A 148 -15.91 7.56 -17.25
CA ILE A 148 -16.00 8.14 -15.92
C ILE A 148 -17.07 9.23 -15.93
N PRO A 149 -18.08 9.16 -15.04
CA PRO A 149 -19.16 10.13 -15.00
C PRO A 149 -18.68 11.48 -14.46
N ASP A 150 -19.46 12.54 -14.77
CA ASP A 150 -19.20 13.90 -14.25
C ASP A 150 -19.44 14.01 -12.74
N ASN A 151 -20.33 13.19 -12.18
CA ASN A 151 -20.56 13.11 -10.74
C ASN A 151 -20.01 11.80 -10.21
N VAL A 152 -19.31 11.89 -9.10
CA VAL A 152 -18.66 10.77 -8.42
C VAL A 152 -19.05 10.71 -6.94
N LEU A 153 -18.91 9.54 -6.34
CA LEU A 153 -19.03 9.37 -4.89
C LEU A 153 -17.63 9.43 -4.29
N SER A 154 -17.33 10.50 -3.53
CA SER A 154 -16.14 10.58 -2.70
C SER A 154 -16.43 9.99 -1.34
N PHE A 155 -15.59 9.09 -0.85
CA PHE A 155 -15.81 8.44 0.45
C PHE A 155 -14.52 8.27 1.25
N THR A 156 -14.68 8.10 2.58
CA THR A 156 -13.62 7.71 3.50
C THR A 156 -13.96 6.39 4.16
N THR A 157 -12.96 5.67 4.65
CA THR A 157 -13.16 4.40 5.34
C THR A 157 -12.54 4.39 6.73
N VAL A 158 -13.03 3.50 7.58
CA VAL A 158 -12.37 3.06 8.80
C VAL A 158 -12.03 1.60 8.63
N GLY A 159 -10.75 1.27 8.83
CA GLY A 159 -10.24 -0.05 8.47
C GLY A 159 -9.65 -0.83 9.64
N TYR A 160 -9.62 -2.14 9.44
CA TYR A 160 -8.93 -3.13 10.26
C TYR A 160 -8.12 -4.06 9.36
N ILE A 161 -6.96 -4.50 9.81
CA ILE A 161 -6.13 -5.47 9.11
C ILE A 161 -5.82 -6.67 10.02
N CYS A 162 -5.96 -7.86 9.47
CA CYS A 162 -5.51 -9.11 10.07
C CYS A 162 -4.22 -9.55 9.36
N ASP A 163 -3.17 -9.75 10.12
CA ASP A 163 -1.86 -10.17 9.60
C ASP A 163 -1.71 -11.69 9.49
N GLU A 164 -0.56 -12.15 9.00
CA GLU A 164 -0.19 -13.56 8.85
C GLU A 164 -0.23 -14.35 10.16
N ASN A 165 -0.10 -13.67 11.29
CA ASN A 165 -0.19 -14.28 12.63
C ASN A 165 -1.63 -14.29 13.16
N LYS A 166 -2.61 -13.92 12.33
CA LYS A 166 -4.03 -13.77 12.70
C LYS A 166 -4.26 -12.70 13.78
N LYS A 167 -3.35 -11.75 13.89
CA LYS A 167 -3.49 -10.62 14.79
C LYS A 167 -4.25 -9.50 14.11
N LEU A 168 -5.30 -9.03 14.78
CA LEU A 168 -6.15 -7.96 14.29
C LEU A 168 -5.63 -6.60 14.79
N TYR A 169 -5.48 -5.66 13.87
CA TYR A 169 -5.09 -4.29 14.15
C TYR A 169 -6.16 -3.33 13.62
N LYS A 170 -6.52 -2.36 14.45
CA LYS A 170 -7.26 -1.19 13.99
C LYS A 170 -6.32 -0.25 13.25
N LEU A 171 -6.81 0.39 12.21
CA LEU A 171 -6.07 1.38 11.45
C LEU A 171 -6.45 2.79 11.91
N TYR A 172 -5.49 3.72 11.84
CA TYR A 172 -5.76 5.12 12.12
C TYR A 172 -6.74 5.69 11.10
N PRO A 173 -7.85 6.30 11.55
CA PRO A 173 -8.82 6.96 10.68
C PRO A 173 -8.48 8.44 10.41
N ASP A 174 -7.47 8.98 11.09
CA ASP A 174 -7.11 10.39 11.02
C ASP A 174 -6.14 10.73 9.88
N GLU A 175 -6.00 12.04 9.61
CA GLU A 175 -5.28 12.53 8.46
C GLU A 175 -3.76 12.30 8.52
N GLU A 176 -3.14 12.35 9.70
CA GLU A 176 -1.68 12.20 9.81
C GLU A 176 -1.21 10.76 9.64
N ASN A 177 -1.93 9.82 10.26
CA ASN A 177 -1.52 8.43 10.32
C ASN A 177 -2.47 7.49 9.57
N TYR A 178 -3.36 8.04 8.74
CA TYR A 178 -4.41 7.32 8.04
C TYR A 178 -3.92 6.00 7.42
N GLY A 179 -4.67 4.93 7.69
CA GLY A 179 -4.40 3.60 7.15
C GLY A 179 -3.22 2.86 7.80
N ARG A 180 -2.49 3.48 8.75
CA ARG A 180 -1.43 2.81 9.51
C ARG A 180 -2.01 2.07 10.72
N ARG A 181 -1.36 0.99 11.12
CA ARG A 181 -1.77 0.22 12.30
C ARG A 181 -1.62 1.04 13.56
N ILE A 182 -2.67 1.04 14.40
CA ILE A 182 -2.60 1.65 15.73
C ILE A 182 -1.75 0.75 16.62
N VAL A 183 -0.62 1.29 17.08
CA VAL A 183 0.25 0.66 18.07
C VAL A 183 0.10 1.46 19.35
N SER A 184 -0.56 0.87 20.36
CA SER A 184 -0.86 1.55 21.62
C SER A 184 0.38 1.82 22.47
N GLU A 185 1.37 0.93 22.40
CA GLU A 185 2.64 1.03 23.08
C GLU A 185 3.74 0.42 22.22
N LEU A 186 4.81 1.17 21.98
CA LEU A 186 5.97 0.70 21.25
C LEU A 186 7.03 0.23 22.24
N THR A 187 7.24 -1.08 22.32
CA THR A 187 8.24 -1.68 23.20
C THR A 187 9.61 -1.78 22.52
N LYS A 188 10.66 -2.01 23.32
CA LYS A 188 12.00 -2.28 22.76
C LYS A 188 12.02 -3.55 21.92
N ASP A 189 11.21 -4.54 22.29
CA ASP A 189 11.13 -5.81 21.55
C ASP A 189 10.45 -5.63 20.19
N ASP A 190 9.41 -4.78 20.11
CA ASP A 190 8.80 -4.42 18.82
C ASP A 190 9.82 -3.75 17.88
N ILE A 191 10.59 -2.80 18.41
CA ILE A 191 11.66 -2.12 17.64
C ILE A 191 12.71 -3.14 17.17
N LYS A 192 13.13 -4.05 18.05
CA LYS A 192 14.11 -5.08 17.73
C LYS A 192 13.58 -6.01 16.63
N GLN A 193 12.32 -6.44 16.73
CA GLN A 193 11.68 -7.27 15.71
C GLN A 193 11.65 -6.58 14.35
N VAL A 194 11.32 -5.28 14.30
CA VAL A 194 11.34 -4.50 13.05
C VAL A 194 12.76 -4.45 12.46
N ILE A 195 13.78 -4.22 13.29
CA ILE A 195 15.18 -4.21 12.85
C ILE A 195 15.56 -5.59 12.27
N GLU A 196 15.26 -6.69 12.97
CA GLU A 196 15.56 -8.06 12.53
C GLU A 196 14.88 -8.38 11.19
N THR A 197 13.58 -8.08 11.07
CA THR A 197 12.81 -8.31 9.83
C THR A 197 13.36 -7.48 8.67
N SER A 198 13.68 -6.21 8.92
CA SER A 198 14.27 -5.31 7.92
C SER A 198 15.66 -5.80 7.49
N SER A 199 16.44 -6.36 8.40
CA SER A 199 17.76 -6.93 8.11
C SER A 199 17.66 -8.09 7.13
N VAL A 200 16.73 -8.99 7.37
CA VAL A 200 16.47 -10.15 6.47
C VAL A 200 16.04 -9.66 5.10
N TYR A 201 15.13 -8.69 5.03
CA TYR A 201 14.68 -8.11 3.77
C TYR A 201 15.84 -7.50 2.97
N LEU A 202 16.64 -6.64 3.58
CA LEU A 202 17.77 -6.00 2.90
C LEU A 202 18.85 -7.00 2.49
N ALA A 203 19.14 -8.00 3.33
CA ALA A 203 20.10 -9.04 3.00
C ALA A 203 19.64 -9.90 1.80
N ASN A 204 18.34 -10.18 1.70
CA ASN A 204 17.76 -10.92 0.57
C ASN A 204 17.73 -10.09 -0.71
N ALA A 205 17.69 -8.75 -0.62
CA ALA A 205 17.76 -7.87 -1.77
C ALA A 205 19.18 -7.77 -2.38
N VAL A 206 20.21 -8.32 -1.73
CA VAL A 206 21.58 -8.34 -2.28
C VAL A 206 21.71 -9.45 -3.31
N LYS A 207 21.99 -9.05 -4.56
CA LYS A 207 22.26 -9.92 -5.71
C LYS A 207 23.66 -10.53 -5.63
N ASP A 208 23.93 -11.55 -6.44
CA ASP A 208 25.23 -12.25 -6.47
C ASP A 208 26.40 -11.34 -6.84
N ASN A 209 26.16 -10.27 -7.59
CA ASN A 209 27.18 -9.29 -7.97
C ASN A 209 27.38 -8.16 -6.93
N GLY A 210 26.70 -8.22 -5.79
CA GLY A 210 26.78 -7.23 -4.72
C GLY A 210 25.85 -6.03 -4.88
N GLN A 211 25.12 -5.90 -5.99
CA GLN A 211 24.08 -4.89 -6.14
C GLN A 211 22.87 -5.23 -5.28
N PHE A 212 22.14 -4.21 -4.81
CA PHE A 212 20.79 -4.43 -4.29
C PHE A 212 19.79 -4.55 -5.44
N ASP A 213 18.72 -5.31 -5.21
CA ASP A 213 17.51 -5.13 -5.99
C ASP A 213 16.95 -3.75 -5.66
N TYR A 214 17.02 -2.83 -6.65
CA TYR A 214 16.82 -1.40 -6.40
C TYR A 214 15.39 -1.06 -5.99
N GLY A 215 14.44 -1.80 -6.50
CA GLY A 215 13.05 -1.67 -6.17
C GLY A 215 12.14 -2.32 -7.20
N VAL A 216 10.94 -2.58 -6.76
CA VAL A 216 9.86 -3.14 -7.57
C VAL A 216 8.67 -2.19 -7.57
N ASN A 217 8.01 -2.07 -8.71
CA ASN A 217 6.71 -1.42 -8.79
C ASN A 217 5.64 -2.48 -8.45
N PRO A 218 4.94 -2.37 -7.31
CA PRO A 218 3.99 -3.39 -6.87
C PRO A 218 2.71 -3.48 -7.72
N VAL A 219 2.52 -2.55 -8.66
CA VAL A 219 1.34 -2.57 -9.56
C VAL A 219 1.48 -3.65 -10.64
N ASN A 220 2.70 -3.88 -11.12
CA ASN A 220 2.96 -4.74 -12.26
C ASN A 220 4.23 -5.58 -12.09
N ASP A 221 4.72 -5.70 -10.85
CA ASP A 221 5.93 -6.42 -10.46
C ASP A 221 7.17 -6.05 -11.30
N PHE A 222 7.18 -4.81 -11.83
CA PHE A 222 8.30 -4.31 -12.63
C PHE A 222 9.47 -3.95 -11.74
N HIS A 223 10.60 -4.64 -11.92
CA HIS A 223 11.87 -4.32 -11.26
C HIS A 223 12.55 -3.15 -11.94
N PHE A 224 12.93 -2.13 -11.16
CA PHE A 224 13.63 -0.96 -11.70
C PHE A 224 15.03 -1.34 -12.18
N VAL A 225 15.35 -0.97 -13.42
CA VAL A 225 16.68 -1.17 -14.01
C VAL A 225 17.65 -0.02 -13.70
N THR A 226 17.12 1.13 -13.26
CA THR A 226 17.95 2.27 -12.84
C THR A 226 18.64 1.95 -11.51
N TYR A 227 19.83 2.49 -11.32
CA TYR A 227 20.61 2.30 -10.09
C TYR A 227 21.14 3.64 -9.60
N ASN A 228 21.32 3.79 -8.29
CA ASN A 228 21.86 4.99 -7.68
C ASN A 228 22.89 4.63 -6.60
N ILE A 229 24.13 5.00 -6.82
CA ILE A 229 25.24 4.62 -5.95
C ILE A 229 25.17 5.28 -4.56
N LEU A 230 24.56 6.46 -4.44
CA LEU A 230 24.32 7.10 -3.15
C LEU A 230 23.35 6.28 -2.29
N ARG A 231 22.26 5.80 -2.89
CA ARG A 231 21.31 4.92 -2.19
C ARG A 231 21.94 3.58 -1.84
N HIS A 232 22.77 3.04 -2.73
CA HIS A 232 23.55 1.84 -2.45
C HIS A 232 24.39 2.01 -1.18
N SER A 233 25.16 3.09 -1.09
CA SER A 233 25.99 3.41 0.08
C SER A 233 25.17 3.56 1.36
N GLY A 234 24.02 4.24 1.28
CA GLY A 234 23.09 4.37 2.41
C GLY A 234 22.50 3.03 2.88
N THR A 235 22.26 2.10 1.94
CA THR A 235 21.75 0.77 2.28
C THR A 235 22.84 -0.11 2.92
N ILE A 236 24.10 -0.01 2.45
CA ILE A 236 25.25 -0.66 3.12
C ILE A 236 25.35 -0.16 4.58
N TRP A 237 25.28 1.15 4.78
CA TRP A 237 25.30 1.74 6.12
C TRP A 237 24.21 1.15 7.01
N SER A 238 22.99 1.01 6.48
CA SER A 238 21.88 0.40 7.21
C SER A 238 22.18 -1.05 7.60
N LEU A 239 22.74 -1.87 6.68
CA LEU A 239 23.12 -3.25 6.98
C LEU A 239 24.21 -3.34 8.06
N ILE A 240 25.20 -2.43 8.02
CA ILE A 240 26.26 -2.38 9.05
C ILE A 240 25.67 -2.04 10.42
N MET A 241 24.77 -1.05 10.51
CA MET A 241 24.08 -0.71 11.75
C MET A 241 23.21 -1.84 12.28
N GLN A 242 22.56 -2.58 11.38
CA GLN A 242 21.78 -3.76 11.74
C GLN A 242 22.67 -4.88 12.29
N TYR A 243 23.80 -5.15 11.63
CA TYR A 243 24.81 -6.07 12.16
C TYR A 243 25.30 -5.65 13.54
N ASP A 244 25.60 -4.36 13.72
CA ASP A 244 26.04 -3.86 15.03
C ASP A 244 24.99 -4.07 16.13
N THR A 245 23.71 -3.94 15.78
CA THR A 245 22.60 -4.12 16.72
C THR A 245 22.28 -5.59 16.99
N THR A 246 22.23 -6.42 15.95
CA THR A 246 21.77 -7.82 16.03
C THR A 246 22.90 -8.82 16.26
N LYS A 247 24.11 -8.48 15.84
CA LYS A 247 25.29 -9.38 15.76
C LYS A 247 25.02 -10.63 14.92
N ASP A 248 24.13 -10.53 13.91
CA ASP A 248 23.84 -11.63 13.01
C ASP A 248 24.96 -11.79 11.97
N GLU A 249 25.81 -12.79 12.18
CA GLU A 249 26.95 -13.12 11.30
C GLU A 249 26.54 -13.42 9.85
N LYS A 250 25.28 -13.73 9.58
CA LYS A 250 24.78 -13.94 8.21
C LYS A 250 24.77 -12.67 7.38
N LEU A 251 24.77 -11.50 8.01
CA LEU A 251 24.84 -10.20 7.33
C LEU A 251 26.24 -9.90 6.80
N VAL A 252 27.31 -10.42 7.42
CA VAL A 252 28.69 -10.09 7.08
C VAL A 252 29.02 -10.35 5.60
N PRO A 253 28.79 -11.57 5.04
CA PRO A 253 29.11 -11.80 3.63
C PRO A 253 28.29 -10.95 2.67
N LYS A 254 27.08 -10.55 3.06
CA LYS A 254 26.26 -9.64 2.26
C LYS A 254 26.80 -8.22 2.30
N ILE A 255 27.21 -7.73 3.47
CA ILE A 255 27.85 -6.43 3.64
C ILE A 255 29.16 -6.36 2.82
N GLU A 256 30.01 -7.38 2.94
CA GLU A 256 31.28 -7.44 2.18
C GLU A 256 31.03 -7.40 0.68
N SER A 257 30.12 -8.22 0.16
CA SER A 257 29.75 -8.22 -1.26
C SER A 257 29.25 -6.88 -1.76
N THR A 258 28.44 -6.16 -0.96
CA THR A 258 27.95 -4.82 -1.35
C THR A 258 29.04 -3.75 -1.27
N ILE A 259 29.98 -3.87 -0.34
CA ILE A 259 31.17 -2.99 -0.29
C ILE A 259 32.05 -3.24 -1.50
N ASP A 260 32.33 -4.49 -1.86
CA ASP A 260 33.13 -4.84 -3.03
C ASP A 260 32.53 -4.25 -4.32
N PHE A 261 31.21 -4.31 -4.45
CA PHE A 261 30.53 -3.63 -5.56
C PHE A 261 30.72 -2.10 -5.53
N LEU A 262 30.57 -1.48 -4.35
CA LEU A 262 30.79 -0.04 -4.19
C LEU A 262 32.21 0.38 -4.57
N MET A 263 33.20 -0.42 -4.18
CA MET A 263 34.62 -0.16 -4.48
C MET A 263 34.90 -0.13 -5.99
N GLN A 264 34.16 -0.86 -6.81
CA GLN A 264 34.26 -0.81 -8.27
C GLN A 264 33.81 0.53 -8.89
N SER A 265 33.06 1.31 -8.13
CA SER A 265 32.57 2.64 -8.53
C SER A 265 33.52 3.78 -8.13
N ILE A 266 34.68 3.46 -7.56
CA ILE A 266 35.70 4.46 -7.20
C ILE A 266 36.63 4.68 -8.38
N GLU A 267 36.78 5.95 -8.77
CA GLU A 267 37.78 6.41 -9.73
C GLU A 267 38.77 7.33 -9.03
N TYR A 268 40.06 7.16 -9.32
CA TYR A 268 41.14 7.96 -8.79
C TYR A 268 41.53 9.02 -9.82
N SER A 269 41.55 10.29 -9.44
CA SER A 269 42.03 11.36 -10.29
C SER A 269 43.55 11.52 -10.17
N ASP A 270 44.09 11.19 -8.98
CA ASP A 270 45.52 11.19 -8.65
C ASP A 270 45.77 10.31 -7.42
N SER A 271 46.94 10.34 -6.84
CA SER A 271 47.32 9.52 -5.66
C SER A 271 46.52 9.84 -4.40
N ASP A 272 45.96 11.05 -4.33
CA ASP A 272 45.37 11.57 -3.09
C ASP A 272 43.86 11.85 -3.18
N HIS A 273 43.29 11.74 -4.40
CA HIS A 273 41.90 12.05 -4.65
C HIS A 273 41.20 10.93 -5.38
N ALA A 274 40.02 10.56 -4.83
CA ALA A 274 39.13 9.56 -5.40
C ALA A 274 37.69 10.09 -5.44
N TYR A 275 36.90 9.62 -6.40
CA TYR A 275 35.51 9.97 -6.59
C TYR A 275 34.67 8.70 -6.65
N LEU A 276 33.47 8.76 -6.08
CA LEU A 276 32.39 7.78 -6.38
C LEU A 276 31.73 8.22 -7.69
N VAL A 277 31.80 7.37 -8.70
CA VAL A 277 31.21 7.63 -10.01
C VAL A 277 29.91 6.83 -10.17
N GLU A 278 28.84 7.52 -10.49
CA GLU A 278 27.61 6.88 -10.91
C GLU A 278 27.71 6.58 -12.41
N ARG A 279 27.96 5.31 -12.74
CA ARG A 279 27.91 4.86 -14.12
C ARG A 279 26.46 4.64 -14.50
N LYS A 280 25.96 5.43 -15.47
CA LYS A 280 24.69 5.10 -16.11
C LYS A 280 24.88 3.74 -16.78
N SER A 281 23.96 2.79 -16.51
CA SER A 281 23.89 1.58 -17.34
C SER A 281 23.73 2.04 -18.79
N ASP A 282 24.70 1.72 -19.63
CA ASP A 282 24.53 1.87 -21.07
C ASP A 282 23.30 1.06 -21.45
N GLU A 283 22.30 1.73 -22.08
CA GLU A 283 21.11 1.13 -22.64
C GLU A 283 21.47 0.13 -23.75
#